data_1296c0c11f625bac11d1c1275e66e461
#
_entry.id   1296c0c11f625bac11d1c1275e66e461
#
_cell.length_a   1.000
_cell.length_b   1.000
_cell.length_c   1.000
_cell.angle_alpha   90.00
_cell.angle_beta   90.00
_cell.angle_gamma   90.00
#
_symmetry.space_group_name_H-M   'P 1'
#
loop_
_entity.id
_entity.type
_entity.pdbx_description
1 polymer ?
#
loop_
_entity_poly.entity_id
_entity_poly.type
_entity_poly.pdbx_seq_one_letter_code
_entity_poly.pdbx_strand_id
1 'polypeptide(L)'
;MGLAIVASVAHLGIDLSGPHPTPFASAAINDGVALATFCILSVLIDLVVRQRAELQVSLNQKNLLLKEVHHRVKNNLQVVSSLLSLESGKVKNPEAKMVFKECRDRIHLMARLHQRLYSNGEFASVDFAEHLREMAETLVPAHTPAGCAVRFKVEAEPMNVDLDMAITLGLIANEILLNSLKHAFAGKESGNLTIELKDGAEREMTVFDDGNGLPADFDPKKRGGLGMELIRGLSRQVHGKAKIENGQPGGTRTTIYFPNPSALAAQETHKSKLIPA
;
A
#
# COMPACT_ATOMS: atom_id res chain seq x y z
N MET A 1 20.38 29.07 26.40
CA MET A 1 20.00 28.68 27.76
C MET A 1 21.07 28.93 28.81
N GLY A 2 22.33 28.70 28.56
CA GLY A 2 23.42 29.01 29.52
C GLY A 2 23.53 30.49 29.92
N LEU A 3 23.31 31.42 29.01
CA LEU A 3 23.39 32.87 29.29
C LEU A 3 22.30 33.37 30.25
N ALA A 4 21.09 32.77 30.25
CA ALA A 4 20.01 33.17 31.14
C ALA A 4 20.25 32.75 32.59
N ILE A 5 20.94 31.63 32.82
CA ILE A 5 21.33 31.15 34.15
C ILE A 5 22.40 32.04 34.75
N VAL A 6 23.39 32.47 33.95
CA VAL A 6 24.43 33.41 34.40
C VAL A 6 23.85 34.77 34.73
N ALA A 7 22.90 35.27 33.96
CA ALA A 7 22.20 36.53 34.22
C ALA A 7 21.36 36.49 35.53
N SER A 8 20.71 35.38 35.82
CA SER A 8 19.93 35.18 37.07
C SER A 8 20.81 35.14 38.31
N VAL A 9 22.02 34.57 38.22
CA VAL A 9 22.99 34.55 39.34
C VAL A 9 23.53 35.95 39.61
N ALA A 10 23.74 36.75 38.59
CA ALA A 10 24.17 38.16 38.73
C ALA A 10 23.07 39.05 39.37
N HIS A 11 21.77 38.75 39.16
CA HIS A 11 20.66 39.49 39.72
C HIS A 11 20.41 39.21 41.20
N LEU A 12 20.93 38.09 41.75
CA LEU A 12 20.85 37.73 43.15
C LEU A 12 21.87 38.48 44.05
N GLY A 13 22.65 39.40 43.50
CA GLY A 13 23.59 40.25 44.24
C GLY A 13 24.75 39.47 44.95
N ILE A 14 25.01 38.27 44.49
CA ILE A 14 26.10 37.44 45.01
C ILE A 14 27.36 37.88 44.27
N ASP A 15 28.24 38.65 44.95
CA ASP A 15 29.54 39.06 44.45
C ASP A 15 30.47 37.84 44.34
N LEU A 16 30.67 37.38 43.10
CA LEU A 16 31.56 36.26 42.77
C LEU A 16 33.03 36.70 42.58
N SER A 17 33.33 38.00 42.75
CA SER A 17 34.68 38.55 42.54
C SER A 17 35.56 38.48 43.77
N GLY A 18 35.06 37.99 44.91
CA GLY A 18 35.86 37.74 46.12
C GLY A 18 36.83 36.57 45.98
N PRO A 19 38.00 36.62 46.63
CA PRO A 19 39.06 35.66 46.39
C PRO A 19 38.72 34.19 46.73
N HIS A 20 37.71 33.91 47.48
CA HIS A 20 37.08 32.54 47.64
C HIS A 20 35.67 32.69 48.15
N PRO A 21 34.63 32.17 47.51
CA PRO A 21 33.29 32.11 48.09
C PRO A 21 33.32 31.25 49.35
N THR A 22 32.67 31.72 50.41
CA THR A 22 32.58 30.95 51.64
C THR A 22 31.94 29.59 51.36
N PRO A 23 32.31 28.48 52.00
CA PRO A 23 31.74 27.17 51.73
C PRO A 23 30.22 27.15 51.83
N PHE A 24 29.62 28.00 52.61
CA PHE A 24 28.17 28.16 52.73
C PHE A 24 27.54 28.84 51.49
N ALA A 25 28.17 29.85 50.91
CA ALA A 25 27.66 30.51 49.71
C ALA A 25 27.72 29.60 48.48
N SER A 26 28.78 28.80 48.34
CA SER A 26 28.89 27.83 47.23
C SER A 26 27.88 26.69 47.32
N ALA A 27 27.59 26.19 48.56
CA ALA A 27 26.57 25.19 48.75
C ALA A 27 25.17 25.72 48.44
N ALA A 28 24.79 26.93 48.86
CA ALA A 28 23.50 27.54 48.58
C ALA A 28 23.29 27.79 47.08
N ILE A 29 24.32 28.18 46.33
CA ILE A 29 24.24 28.32 44.86
C ILE A 29 24.04 26.97 44.19
N ASN A 30 24.76 25.94 44.59
CA ASN A 30 24.62 24.60 44.01
C ASN A 30 23.23 24.03 44.29
N ASP A 31 22.66 24.19 45.48
CA ASP A 31 21.34 23.75 45.85
C ASP A 31 20.23 24.52 45.04
N GLY A 32 20.41 25.82 44.84
CA GLY A 32 19.54 26.64 44.02
C GLY A 32 19.55 26.23 42.55
N VAL A 33 20.75 25.96 41.99
CA VAL A 33 20.86 25.45 40.60
C VAL A 33 20.27 24.07 40.46
N ALA A 34 20.49 23.18 41.44
CA ALA A 34 19.89 21.82 41.43
C ALA A 34 18.37 21.88 41.48
N LEU A 35 17.80 22.74 42.34
CA LEU A 35 16.35 22.95 42.43
C LEU A 35 15.77 23.51 41.13
N ALA A 36 16.40 24.52 40.54
CA ALA A 36 15.98 25.12 39.28
C ALA A 36 16.04 24.11 38.13
N THR A 37 17.07 23.29 38.04
CA THR A 37 17.20 22.25 37.02
C THR A 37 16.14 21.16 37.20
N PHE A 38 15.85 20.77 38.43
CA PHE A 38 14.78 19.81 38.74
C PHE A 38 13.40 20.33 38.36
N CYS A 39 13.10 21.60 38.67
CA CYS A 39 11.82 22.24 38.27
C CYS A 39 11.69 22.32 36.76
N ILE A 40 12.74 22.75 36.04
CA ILE A 40 12.72 22.81 34.56
C ILE A 40 12.52 21.43 33.96
N LEU A 41 13.22 20.41 34.47
CA LEU A 41 13.09 19.04 33.97
C LEU A 41 11.68 18.49 34.23
N SER A 42 11.12 18.76 35.41
CA SER A 42 9.74 18.36 35.75
C SER A 42 8.71 18.97 34.82
N VAL A 43 8.84 20.28 34.52
CA VAL A 43 7.95 20.96 33.57
C VAL A 43 8.11 20.42 32.15
N LEU A 44 9.35 20.14 31.71
CA LEU A 44 9.60 19.58 30.40
C LEU A 44 9.03 18.15 30.27
N ILE A 45 9.17 17.33 31.30
CA ILE A 45 8.57 15.98 31.34
C ILE A 45 7.05 16.06 31.25
N ASP A 46 6.42 16.93 32.07
CA ASP A 46 4.97 17.12 32.07
C ASP A 46 4.49 17.59 30.67
N LEU A 47 5.17 18.53 30.07
CA LEU A 47 4.87 19.00 28.72
C LEU A 47 4.95 17.87 27.67
N VAL A 48 6.01 17.06 27.70
CA VAL A 48 6.19 15.93 26.78
C VAL A 48 5.11 14.88 26.98
N VAL A 49 4.79 14.58 28.25
CA VAL A 49 3.74 13.59 28.57
C VAL A 49 2.37 14.07 28.07
N ARG A 50 2.02 15.34 28.28
CA ARG A 50 0.77 15.91 27.77
C ARG A 50 0.70 15.91 26.25
N GLN A 51 1.77 16.32 25.56
CA GLN A 51 1.81 16.30 24.10
C GLN A 51 1.67 14.88 23.54
N ARG A 52 2.32 13.87 24.19
CA ARG A 52 2.15 12.47 23.80
C ARG A 52 0.72 11.98 24.00
N ALA A 53 0.08 12.34 25.11
CA ALA A 53 -1.31 11.98 25.38
C ALA A 53 -2.28 12.58 24.34
N GLU A 54 -2.13 13.85 24.02
CA GLU A 54 -2.93 14.52 23.00
C GLU A 54 -2.73 13.91 21.61
N LEU A 55 -1.48 13.64 21.25
CA LEU A 55 -1.16 12.97 19.98
C LEU A 55 -1.79 11.57 19.91
N GLN A 56 -1.73 10.81 21.00
CA GLN A 56 -2.33 9.47 21.07
C GLN A 56 -3.86 9.52 20.90
N VAL A 57 -4.53 10.49 21.54
CA VAL A 57 -5.97 10.70 21.39
C VAL A 57 -6.31 11.06 19.94
N SER A 58 -5.53 11.96 19.32
CA SER A 58 -5.73 12.37 17.93
C SER A 58 -5.53 11.20 16.96
N LEU A 59 -4.49 10.38 17.17
CA LEU A 59 -4.25 9.16 16.38
C LEU A 59 -5.40 8.17 16.51
N ASN A 60 -5.90 7.95 17.72
CA ASN A 60 -7.03 7.04 17.95
C ASN A 60 -8.31 7.54 17.27
N GLN A 61 -8.59 8.84 17.34
CA GLN A 61 -9.74 9.46 16.65
C GLN A 61 -9.60 9.31 15.12
N LYS A 62 -8.40 9.56 14.56
CA LYS A 62 -8.13 9.38 13.14
C LYS A 62 -8.34 7.93 12.69
N ASN A 63 -7.88 6.97 13.49
CA ASN A 63 -8.07 5.54 13.21
C ASN A 63 -9.54 5.12 13.25
N LEU A 64 -10.33 5.66 14.19
CA LEU A 64 -11.77 5.42 14.25
C LEU A 64 -12.49 5.97 13.01
N LEU A 65 -12.15 7.19 12.59
CA LEU A 65 -12.72 7.80 11.38
C LEU A 65 -12.36 7.00 10.13
N LEU A 66 -11.12 6.57 9.99
CA LEU A 66 -10.70 5.72 8.89
C LEU A 66 -11.51 4.42 8.87
N LYS A 67 -11.66 3.76 10.01
CA LYS A 67 -12.47 2.54 10.13
C LYS A 67 -13.93 2.75 9.70
N GLU A 68 -14.53 3.86 10.08
CA GLU A 68 -15.91 4.22 9.66
C GLU A 68 -15.98 4.46 8.14
N VAL A 69 -15.01 5.18 7.55
CA VAL A 69 -14.95 5.39 6.09
C VAL A 69 -14.88 4.04 5.37
N HIS A 70 -14.08 3.11 5.85
CA HIS A 70 -13.94 1.78 5.23
C HIS A 70 -15.22 0.95 5.34
N HIS A 71 -15.90 1.01 6.48
CA HIS A 71 -17.22 0.39 6.62
C HIS A 71 -18.23 0.98 5.62
N ARG A 72 -18.20 2.28 5.40
CA ARG A 72 -19.06 2.95 4.40
C ARG A 72 -18.71 2.57 2.98
N VAL A 73 -17.42 2.49 2.62
CA VAL A 73 -16.99 2.02 1.30
C VAL A 73 -17.49 0.60 1.04
N LYS A 74 -17.32 -0.31 1.99
CA LYS A 74 -17.87 -1.68 1.89
C LYS A 74 -19.39 -1.67 1.64
N ASN A 75 -20.14 -0.91 2.44
CA ASN A 75 -21.59 -0.82 2.33
C ASN A 75 -22.00 -0.25 0.96
N ASN A 76 -21.32 0.78 0.47
CA ASN A 76 -21.57 1.35 -0.85
C ASN A 76 -21.31 0.35 -1.98
N LEU A 77 -20.20 -0.41 -1.91
CA LEU A 77 -19.90 -1.46 -2.88
C LEU A 77 -20.98 -2.57 -2.86
N GLN A 78 -21.51 -2.90 -1.68
CA GLN A 78 -22.57 -3.89 -1.54
C GLN A 78 -23.89 -3.39 -2.14
N VAL A 79 -24.22 -2.11 -1.99
CA VAL A 79 -25.39 -1.47 -2.62
C VAL A 79 -25.25 -1.50 -4.15
N VAL A 80 -24.07 -1.10 -4.69
CA VAL A 80 -23.81 -1.14 -6.13
C VAL A 80 -23.93 -2.55 -6.68
N SER A 81 -23.36 -3.55 -5.98
CA SER A 81 -23.48 -4.96 -6.35
C SER A 81 -24.94 -5.43 -6.40
N SER A 82 -25.75 -5.02 -5.43
CA SER A 82 -27.19 -5.34 -5.38
C SER A 82 -27.96 -4.71 -6.54
N LEU A 83 -27.66 -3.44 -6.87
CA LEU A 83 -28.26 -2.75 -8.01
C LEU A 83 -27.91 -3.45 -9.34
N LEU A 84 -26.64 -3.84 -9.53
CA LEU A 84 -26.23 -4.61 -10.72
C LEU A 84 -26.95 -5.96 -10.80
N SER A 85 -27.18 -6.63 -9.68
CA SER A 85 -27.95 -7.88 -9.64
C SER A 85 -29.40 -7.68 -10.07
N LEU A 86 -30.03 -6.61 -9.61
CA LEU A 86 -31.41 -6.27 -9.99
C LEU A 86 -31.51 -5.94 -11.50
N GLU A 87 -30.59 -5.12 -12.02
CA GLU A 87 -30.57 -4.77 -13.44
C GLU A 87 -30.25 -5.99 -14.32
N SER A 88 -29.32 -6.86 -13.89
CA SER A 88 -29.01 -8.12 -14.58
C SER A 88 -30.25 -9.02 -14.73
N GLY A 89 -31.15 -9.01 -13.74
CA GLY A 89 -32.39 -9.75 -13.78
C GLY A 89 -33.36 -9.29 -14.89
N LYS A 90 -33.30 -8.02 -15.28
CA LYS A 90 -34.14 -7.41 -16.32
C LYS A 90 -33.59 -7.61 -17.73
N VAL A 91 -32.30 -7.92 -17.86
CA VAL A 91 -31.64 -8.08 -19.15
C VAL A 91 -32.00 -9.44 -19.77
N LYS A 92 -32.48 -9.43 -21.01
CA LYS A 92 -32.82 -10.65 -21.75
C LYS A 92 -31.65 -11.20 -22.58
N ASN A 93 -30.72 -10.32 -23.00
CA ASN A 93 -29.57 -10.73 -23.81
C ASN A 93 -28.56 -11.49 -22.93
N PRO A 94 -28.19 -12.74 -23.26
CA PRO A 94 -27.26 -13.57 -22.49
C PRO A 94 -25.87 -12.94 -22.36
N GLU A 95 -25.36 -12.31 -23.42
CA GLU A 95 -24.04 -11.65 -23.42
C GLU A 95 -24.02 -10.47 -22.45
N ALA A 96 -25.03 -9.59 -22.51
CA ALA A 96 -25.17 -8.48 -21.58
C ALA A 96 -25.31 -8.98 -20.12
N LYS A 97 -26.05 -10.07 -19.90
CA LYS A 97 -26.19 -10.68 -18.57
C LYS A 97 -24.85 -11.19 -18.03
N MET A 98 -23.99 -11.73 -18.89
CA MET A 98 -22.65 -12.16 -18.52
C MET A 98 -21.78 -10.97 -18.10
N VAL A 99 -21.83 -9.85 -18.84
CA VAL A 99 -21.11 -8.61 -18.50
C VAL A 99 -21.54 -8.09 -17.13
N PHE A 100 -22.85 -8.05 -16.83
CA PHE A 100 -23.35 -7.64 -15.52
C PHE A 100 -22.84 -8.55 -14.40
N LYS A 101 -22.83 -9.87 -14.63
CA LYS A 101 -22.27 -10.83 -13.68
C LYS A 101 -20.80 -10.57 -13.42
N GLU A 102 -20.00 -10.39 -14.46
CA GLU A 102 -18.57 -10.08 -14.32
C GLU A 102 -18.33 -8.77 -13.55
N CYS A 103 -19.10 -7.71 -13.84
CA CYS A 103 -19.02 -6.45 -13.10
C CYS A 103 -19.32 -6.65 -11.61
N ARG A 104 -20.37 -7.40 -11.29
CA ARG A 104 -20.76 -7.72 -9.92
C ARG A 104 -19.65 -8.49 -9.18
N ASP A 105 -19.11 -9.53 -9.83
CA ASP A 105 -18.07 -10.38 -9.24
C ASP A 105 -16.79 -9.56 -8.93
N ARG A 106 -16.44 -8.58 -9.78
CA ARG A 106 -15.35 -7.61 -9.55
C ARG A 106 -15.63 -6.69 -8.37
N ILE A 107 -16.85 -6.16 -8.24
CA ILE A 107 -17.23 -5.32 -7.10
C ILE A 107 -17.16 -6.11 -5.79
N HIS A 108 -17.63 -7.37 -5.79
CA HIS A 108 -17.51 -8.24 -4.63
C HIS A 108 -16.03 -8.51 -4.26
N LEU A 109 -15.18 -8.70 -5.25
CA LEU A 109 -13.75 -8.85 -5.01
C LEU A 109 -13.14 -7.58 -4.40
N MET A 110 -13.44 -6.41 -4.99
CA MET A 110 -12.98 -5.11 -4.47
C MET A 110 -13.39 -4.93 -3.01
N ALA A 111 -14.64 -5.26 -2.67
CA ALA A 111 -15.13 -5.17 -1.30
C ALA A 111 -14.38 -6.12 -0.34
N ARG A 112 -14.06 -7.34 -0.78
CA ARG A 112 -13.28 -8.31 0.01
C ARG A 112 -11.83 -7.89 0.19
N LEU A 113 -11.15 -7.43 -0.86
CA LEU A 113 -9.78 -6.91 -0.79
C LEU A 113 -9.71 -5.73 0.17
N HIS A 114 -10.62 -4.78 0.01
CA HIS A 114 -10.73 -3.62 0.88
C HIS A 114 -10.94 -4.04 2.34
N GLN A 115 -11.85 -4.97 2.62
CA GLN A 115 -12.10 -5.44 3.97
C GLN A 115 -10.88 -6.15 4.57
N ARG A 116 -10.20 -7.02 3.81
CA ARG A 116 -9.08 -7.83 4.29
C ARG A 116 -7.86 -6.97 4.63
N LEU A 117 -7.54 -6.03 3.77
CA LEU A 117 -6.41 -5.12 3.96
C LEU A 117 -6.62 -4.16 5.15
N TYR A 118 -7.86 -3.78 5.42
CA TYR A 118 -8.19 -2.91 6.56
C TYR A 118 -8.40 -3.63 7.90
N SER A 119 -8.64 -4.95 7.92
CA SER A 119 -8.86 -5.69 9.17
C SER A 119 -7.60 -5.89 9.99
N ASN A 120 -6.43 -5.83 9.40
CA ASN A 120 -5.15 -6.07 10.07
C ASN A 120 -4.62 -4.88 10.89
N GLY A 121 -5.32 -3.72 10.87
CA GLY A 121 -5.00 -2.58 11.75
C GLY A 121 -3.72 -1.79 11.41
N GLU A 122 -2.94 -2.23 10.44
CA GLU A 122 -1.75 -1.53 9.95
C GLU A 122 -2.13 -0.64 8.77
N PHE A 123 -2.58 0.57 9.07
CA PHE A 123 -3.07 1.53 8.08
C PHE A 123 -1.98 2.16 7.21
N ALA A 124 -0.70 1.92 7.49
CA ALA A 124 0.39 2.66 6.86
C ALA A 124 1.07 1.90 5.70
N SER A 125 1.09 0.57 5.72
CA SER A 125 1.87 -0.23 4.76
C SER A 125 1.37 -1.67 4.69
N VAL A 126 1.32 -2.23 3.50
CA VAL A 126 0.87 -3.60 3.21
C VAL A 126 2.04 -4.36 2.59
N ASP A 127 2.37 -5.54 3.12
CA ASP A 127 3.24 -6.49 2.42
C ASP A 127 2.49 -7.07 1.21
N PHE A 128 2.75 -6.47 0.06
CA PHE A 128 2.08 -6.85 -1.17
C PHE A 128 2.53 -8.22 -1.69
N ALA A 129 3.75 -8.65 -1.37
CA ALA A 129 4.25 -9.97 -1.75
C ALA A 129 3.45 -11.08 -1.05
N GLU A 130 3.20 -10.93 0.24
CA GLU A 130 2.38 -11.88 1.00
C GLU A 130 0.92 -11.85 0.52
N HIS A 131 0.36 -10.66 0.32
CA HIS A 131 -0.99 -10.51 -0.21
C HIS A 131 -1.17 -11.20 -1.57
N LEU A 132 -0.17 -11.10 -2.45
CA LEU A 132 -0.20 -11.71 -3.78
C LEU A 132 -0.13 -13.25 -3.72
N ARG A 133 0.66 -13.82 -2.77
CA ARG A 133 0.70 -15.27 -2.51
C ARG A 133 -0.67 -15.79 -2.07
N GLU A 134 -1.26 -15.20 -1.05
CA GLU A 134 -2.57 -15.59 -0.53
C GLU A 134 -3.67 -15.49 -1.59
N MET A 135 -3.59 -14.46 -2.44
CA MET A 135 -4.50 -14.29 -3.57
C MET A 135 -4.36 -15.44 -4.55
N ALA A 136 -3.13 -15.78 -4.96
CA ALA A 136 -2.88 -16.88 -5.90
C ALA A 136 -3.33 -18.22 -5.33
N GLU A 137 -3.04 -18.52 -4.06
CA GLU A 137 -3.46 -19.74 -3.36
C GLU A 137 -4.99 -19.89 -3.30
N THR A 138 -5.72 -18.77 -3.26
CA THR A 138 -7.18 -18.78 -3.24
C THR A 138 -7.79 -18.86 -4.65
N LEU A 139 -7.26 -18.06 -5.59
CA LEU A 139 -7.88 -17.91 -6.92
C LEU A 139 -7.54 -19.06 -7.85
N VAL A 140 -6.29 -19.53 -7.86
CA VAL A 140 -5.87 -20.55 -8.83
C VAL A 140 -6.67 -21.83 -8.66
N PRO A 141 -6.76 -22.43 -7.46
CA PRO A 141 -7.57 -23.65 -7.29
C PRO A 141 -9.07 -23.46 -7.58
N ALA A 142 -9.60 -22.27 -7.23
CA ALA A 142 -11.02 -21.98 -7.38
C ALA A 142 -11.47 -21.77 -8.84
N HIS A 143 -10.56 -21.38 -9.73
CA HIS A 143 -10.88 -21.01 -11.12
C HIS A 143 -10.13 -21.85 -12.16
N THR A 144 -9.36 -22.84 -11.75
CA THR A 144 -8.71 -23.79 -12.66
C THR A 144 -9.79 -24.55 -13.47
N PRO A 145 -9.67 -24.61 -14.81
CA PRO A 145 -10.65 -25.32 -15.64
C PRO A 145 -10.78 -26.79 -15.25
N ALA A 146 -12.00 -27.32 -15.31
CA ALA A 146 -12.24 -28.73 -15.01
C ALA A 146 -11.42 -29.64 -15.96
N GLY A 147 -10.71 -30.61 -15.39
CA GLY A 147 -9.84 -31.52 -16.15
C GLY A 147 -8.46 -30.97 -16.49
N CYS A 148 -8.12 -29.76 -16.08
CA CYS A 148 -6.78 -29.18 -16.23
C CYS A 148 -6.04 -29.17 -14.89
N ALA A 149 -4.77 -29.51 -14.86
CA ALA A 149 -3.90 -29.39 -13.69
C ALA A 149 -3.01 -28.14 -13.82
N VAL A 150 -3.42 -27.01 -13.21
CA VAL A 150 -2.64 -25.78 -13.22
C VAL A 150 -1.74 -25.74 -11.98
N ARG A 151 -0.41 -25.75 -12.21
CA ARG A 151 0.59 -25.50 -11.18
C ARG A 151 0.92 -24.02 -11.17
N PHE A 152 1.07 -23.42 -10.00
CA PHE A 152 1.49 -22.03 -9.91
C PHE A 152 2.68 -21.85 -8.98
N LYS A 153 3.48 -20.81 -9.26
CA LYS A 153 4.65 -20.40 -8.46
C LYS A 153 4.59 -18.89 -8.26
N VAL A 154 4.86 -18.44 -7.05
CA VAL A 154 4.97 -17.02 -6.71
C VAL A 154 6.40 -16.71 -6.29
N GLU A 155 7.10 -15.97 -7.12
CA GLU A 155 8.46 -15.46 -6.90
C GLU A 155 8.36 -13.96 -6.59
N ALA A 156 8.16 -13.63 -5.33
CA ALA A 156 7.90 -12.26 -4.91
C ALA A 156 8.96 -11.80 -3.92
N GLU A 157 9.66 -10.72 -4.28
CA GLU A 157 10.51 -9.98 -3.35
C GLU A 157 9.63 -9.24 -2.34
N PRO A 158 10.05 -9.10 -1.05
CA PRO A 158 9.32 -8.34 -0.06
C PRO A 158 9.06 -6.92 -0.55
N MET A 159 7.80 -6.50 -0.59
CA MET A 159 7.42 -5.21 -1.15
C MET A 159 6.33 -4.57 -0.32
N ASN A 160 6.68 -3.49 0.35
CA ASN A 160 5.71 -2.69 1.07
C ASN A 160 5.14 -1.59 0.16
N VAL A 161 3.81 -1.48 0.14
CA VAL A 161 3.07 -0.45 -0.59
C VAL A 161 2.00 0.15 0.32
N ASP A 162 1.56 1.38 0.01
CA ASP A 162 0.39 1.93 0.67
C ASP A 162 -0.87 1.14 0.30
N LEU A 163 -1.91 1.31 1.07
CA LEU A 163 -3.12 0.52 0.97
C LEU A 163 -3.88 0.75 -0.36
N ASP A 164 -3.93 1.98 -0.86
CA ASP A 164 -4.61 2.31 -2.12
C ASP A 164 -3.88 1.65 -3.31
N MET A 165 -2.55 1.65 -3.26
CA MET A 165 -1.71 0.92 -4.20
C MET A 165 -1.95 -0.59 -4.11
N ALA A 166 -1.98 -1.16 -2.90
CA ALA A 166 -2.23 -2.58 -2.67
C ALA A 166 -3.59 -3.04 -3.24
N ILE A 167 -4.65 -2.24 -3.01
CA ILE A 167 -5.98 -2.51 -3.57
C ILE A 167 -5.95 -2.47 -5.09
N THR A 168 -5.34 -1.43 -5.66
CA THR A 168 -5.29 -1.24 -7.12
C THR A 168 -4.48 -2.34 -7.80
N LEU A 169 -3.29 -2.66 -7.29
CA LEU A 169 -2.45 -3.75 -7.81
C LEU A 169 -3.11 -5.12 -7.60
N GLY A 170 -3.80 -5.32 -6.49
CA GLY A 170 -4.56 -6.54 -6.22
C GLY A 170 -5.69 -6.76 -7.22
N LEU A 171 -6.41 -5.70 -7.60
CA LEU A 171 -7.43 -5.78 -8.66
C LEU A 171 -6.80 -6.11 -10.02
N ILE A 172 -5.68 -5.49 -10.36
CA ILE A 172 -4.94 -5.78 -11.60
C ILE A 172 -4.49 -7.25 -11.60
N ALA A 173 -3.85 -7.71 -10.52
CA ALA A 173 -3.39 -9.09 -10.39
C ALA A 173 -4.53 -10.09 -10.56
N ASN A 174 -5.67 -9.84 -9.90
CA ASN A 174 -6.85 -10.68 -10.03
C ASN A 174 -7.36 -10.77 -11.47
N GLU A 175 -7.46 -9.64 -12.19
CA GLU A 175 -7.90 -9.65 -13.59
C GLU A 175 -6.93 -10.42 -14.49
N ILE A 176 -5.62 -10.27 -14.28
CA ILE A 176 -4.62 -11.00 -15.05
C ILE A 176 -4.72 -12.51 -14.75
N LEU A 177 -4.78 -12.91 -13.48
CA LEU A 177 -4.90 -14.30 -13.06
C LEU A 177 -6.17 -14.95 -13.63
N LEU A 178 -7.32 -14.28 -13.52
CA LEU A 178 -8.58 -14.78 -14.08
C LEU A 178 -8.53 -14.89 -15.59
N ASN A 179 -7.89 -13.95 -16.29
CA ASN A 179 -7.72 -14.03 -17.75
C ASN A 179 -6.86 -15.25 -18.14
N SER A 180 -5.74 -15.48 -17.43
CA SER A 180 -4.90 -16.67 -17.67
C SER A 180 -5.69 -17.96 -17.41
N LEU A 181 -6.41 -18.07 -16.30
CA LEU A 181 -7.18 -19.28 -15.96
C LEU A 181 -8.33 -19.53 -16.92
N LYS A 182 -9.01 -18.49 -17.42
CA LYS A 182 -10.13 -18.63 -18.35
C LYS A 182 -9.69 -18.92 -19.79
N HIS A 183 -8.57 -18.37 -20.24
CA HIS A 183 -8.21 -18.32 -21.65
C HIS A 183 -6.97 -19.12 -21.99
N ALA A 184 -5.93 -19.09 -21.13
CA ALA A 184 -4.66 -19.71 -21.45
C ALA A 184 -4.72 -21.24 -21.42
N PHE A 185 -5.51 -21.82 -20.53
CA PHE A 185 -5.56 -23.27 -20.29
C PHE A 185 -6.80 -23.94 -20.87
N ALA A 186 -7.58 -23.23 -21.69
CA ALA A 186 -8.72 -23.83 -22.38
C ALA A 186 -8.28 -24.96 -23.32
N GLY A 187 -8.81 -26.18 -23.09
CA GLY A 187 -8.47 -27.36 -23.86
C GLY A 187 -7.12 -28.01 -23.54
N LYS A 188 -6.43 -27.59 -22.47
CA LYS A 188 -5.17 -28.20 -21.99
C LYS A 188 -5.43 -29.11 -20.80
N GLU A 189 -4.63 -30.16 -20.67
CA GLU A 189 -4.65 -31.09 -19.53
C GLU A 189 -3.81 -30.55 -18.34
N SER A 190 -2.81 -29.70 -18.62
CA SER A 190 -1.97 -29.10 -17.60
C SER A 190 -1.40 -27.76 -18.06
N GLY A 191 -0.97 -26.93 -17.11
CA GLY A 191 -0.30 -25.69 -17.37
C GLY A 191 0.46 -25.16 -16.16
N ASN A 192 1.30 -24.15 -16.40
CA ASN A 192 2.07 -23.48 -15.36
C ASN A 192 1.80 -21.99 -15.39
N LEU A 193 1.69 -21.42 -14.19
CA LEU A 193 1.45 -20.00 -13.96
C LEU A 193 2.56 -19.49 -13.05
N THR A 194 3.34 -18.52 -13.50
CA THR A 194 4.38 -17.88 -12.70
C THR A 194 4.00 -16.44 -12.42
N ILE A 195 4.10 -16.04 -11.16
CA ILE A 195 3.82 -14.69 -10.69
C ILE A 195 5.12 -14.16 -10.10
N GLU A 196 5.65 -13.09 -10.66
CA GLU A 196 6.89 -12.45 -10.23
C GLU A 196 6.62 -11.05 -9.71
N LEU A 197 7.28 -10.68 -8.61
CA LEU A 197 7.24 -9.33 -8.05
C LEU A 197 8.68 -8.88 -7.77
N LYS A 198 9.09 -7.74 -8.36
CA LYS A 198 10.44 -7.20 -8.23
C LYS A 198 10.41 -5.78 -7.69
N ASP A 199 11.20 -5.53 -6.64
CA ASP A 199 11.34 -4.21 -6.00
C ASP A 199 12.64 -3.53 -6.47
N GLY A 200 12.59 -2.91 -7.66
CA GLY A 200 13.70 -2.17 -8.27
C GLY A 200 13.51 -0.66 -8.26
N ALA A 201 14.28 0.03 -9.08
CA ALA A 201 14.11 1.47 -9.34
C ALA A 201 12.73 1.77 -9.96
N GLU A 202 12.24 0.94 -10.85
CA GLU A 202 10.87 0.77 -11.26
C GLU A 202 10.42 -0.59 -10.76
N ARG A 203 9.26 -0.67 -10.10
CA ARG A 203 8.69 -1.92 -9.59
C ARG A 203 7.98 -2.66 -10.69
N GLU A 204 8.06 -3.99 -10.65
CA GLU A 204 7.45 -4.84 -11.66
C GLU A 204 6.61 -5.94 -11.01
N MET A 205 5.40 -6.12 -11.50
CA MET A 205 4.57 -7.29 -11.25
C MET A 205 4.32 -8.00 -12.57
N THR A 206 4.80 -9.23 -12.70
CA THR A 206 4.65 -10.03 -13.92
C THR A 206 3.85 -11.29 -13.62
N VAL A 207 2.89 -11.58 -14.49
CA VAL A 207 2.19 -12.88 -14.52
C VAL A 207 2.49 -13.50 -15.89
N PHE A 208 3.00 -14.71 -15.86
CA PHE A 208 3.31 -15.50 -17.04
C PHE A 208 2.56 -16.83 -16.98
N ASP A 209 1.82 -17.14 -18.03
CA ASP A 209 1.25 -18.47 -18.28
C ASP A 209 1.93 -19.13 -19.48
N ASP A 210 2.05 -20.45 -19.45
CA ASP A 210 2.53 -21.27 -20.59
C ASP A 210 1.36 -21.80 -21.44
N GLY A 211 0.28 -21.03 -21.47
CA GLY A 211 -0.97 -21.38 -22.10
C GLY A 211 -0.98 -21.28 -23.62
N ASN A 212 -2.17 -20.98 -24.16
CA ASN A 212 -2.40 -20.88 -25.61
C ASN A 212 -1.80 -19.62 -26.24
N GLY A 213 -1.38 -18.63 -25.42
CA GLY A 213 -0.90 -17.35 -25.89
C GLY A 213 -2.02 -16.43 -26.41
N LEU A 214 -1.60 -15.28 -26.93
CA LEU A 214 -2.50 -14.30 -27.53
C LEU A 214 -2.77 -14.66 -28.99
N PRO A 215 -4.00 -14.43 -29.51
CA PRO A 215 -4.29 -14.59 -30.93
C PRO A 215 -3.33 -13.76 -31.80
N ALA A 216 -3.01 -14.25 -33.00
CA ALA A 216 -2.05 -13.58 -33.91
C ALA A 216 -2.49 -12.15 -34.31
N ASP A 217 -3.79 -11.88 -34.32
CA ASP A 217 -4.39 -10.58 -34.61
C ASP A 217 -4.72 -9.76 -33.36
N PHE A 218 -4.20 -10.18 -32.20
CA PHE A 218 -4.48 -9.49 -30.92
C PHE A 218 -3.75 -8.15 -30.86
N ASP A 219 -4.54 -7.08 -30.84
CA ASP A 219 -4.06 -5.72 -30.55
C ASP A 219 -4.55 -5.31 -29.16
N PRO A 220 -3.65 -5.21 -28.16
CA PRO A 220 -4.03 -4.80 -26.81
C PRO A 220 -4.75 -3.45 -26.77
N LYS A 221 -4.56 -2.58 -27.76
CA LYS A 221 -5.19 -1.25 -27.84
C LYS A 221 -6.60 -1.27 -28.39
N LYS A 222 -6.92 -2.24 -29.24
CA LYS A 222 -8.18 -2.30 -30.02
C LYS A 222 -9.10 -3.44 -29.61
N ARG A 223 -8.54 -4.57 -29.16
CA ARG A 223 -9.29 -5.76 -28.77
C ARG A 223 -8.97 -6.10 -27.31
N GLY A 224 -9.81 -5.66 -26.41
CA GLY A 224 -9.76 -6.07 -25.03
C GLY A 224 -11.15 -5.96 -24.46
N GLY A 225 -11.70 -7.04 -23.92
CA GLY A 225 -12.90 -6.97 -23.12
C GLY A 225 -12.70 -6.07 -21.90
N LEU A 226 -13.75 -5.94 -21.10
CA LEU A 226 -13.78 -5.09 -19.91
C LEU A 226 -12.58 -5.30 -18.96
N GLY A 227 -12.07 -6.55 -18.83
CA GLY A 227 -10.89 -6.86 -18.01
C GLY A 227 -9.62 -6.17 -18.47
N MET A 228 -9.38 -6.15 -19.77
CA MET A 228 -8.20 -5.50 -20.35
C MET A 228 -8.26 -3.97 -20.20
N GLU A 229 -9.45 -3.39 -20.35
CA GLU A 229 -9.65 -1.94 -20.13
C GLU A 229 -9.43 -1.58 -18.65
N LEU A 230 -9.87 -2.45 -17.74
CA LEU A 230 -9.65 -2.29 -16.31
C LEU A 230 -8.15 -2.34 -15.96
N ILE A 231 -7.41 -3.35 -16.46
CA ILE A 231 -5.96 -3.45 -16.27
C ILE A 231 -5.28 -2.16 -16.72
N ARG A 232 -5.59 -1.64 -17.91
CA ARG A 232 -5.00 -0.39 -18.41
C ARG A 232 -5.40 0.83 -17.60
N GLY A 233 -6.67 0.92 -17.21
CA GLY A 233 -7.19 2.02 -16.40
C GLY A 233 -6.52 2.09 -15.03
N LEU A 234 -6.48 0.97 -14.33
CA LEU A 234 -5.88 0.85 -13.02
C LEU A 234 -4.35 1.01 -13.05
N SER A 235 -3.67 0.50 -14.09
CA SER A 235 -2.23 0.73 -14.26
C SER A 235 -1.90 2.23 -14.37
N ARG A 236 -2.72 3.00 -15.08
CA ARG A 236 -2.57 4.46 -15.14
C ARG A 236 -2.85 5.14 -13.80
N GLN A 237 -3.79 4.63 -13.02
CA GLN A 237 -4.11 5.15 -11.69
C GLN A 237 -2.92 5.06 -10.73
N VAL A 238 -2.13 3.99 -10.82
CA VAL A 238 -0.88 3.83 -10.05
C VAL A 238 0.34 4.46 -10.75
N HIS A 239 0.13 5.37 -11.71
CA HIS A 239 1.18 6.00 -12.52
C HIS A 239 2.09 5.01 -13.24
N GLY A 240 1.57 3.81 -13.51
CA GLY A 240 2.28 2.70 -14.10
C GLY A 240 1.93 2.46 -15.57
N LYS A 241 2.46 1.36 -16.10
CA LYS A 241 2.23 0.88 -17.47
C LYS A 241 1.93 -0.62 -17.45
N ALA A 242 1.03 -1.06 -18.34
CA ALA A 242 0.80 -2.47 -18.61
C ALA A 242 1.44 -2.85 -19.95
N LYS A 243 2.24 -3.91 -19.97
CA LYS A 243 2.79 -4.56 -21.17
C LYS A 243 2.24 -5.97 -21.24
N ILE A 244 1.64 -6.32 -22.38
CA ILE A 244 1.02 -7.63 -22.60
C ILE A 244 1.58 -8.16 -23.92
N GLU A 245 2.20 -9.33 -23.87
CA GLU A 245 2.89 -9.91 -25.02
C GLU A 245 2.84 -11.43 -24.98
N ASN A 246 3.10 -12.06 -26.12
CA ASN A 246 3.32 -13.51 -26.14
C ASN A 246 4.59 -13.87 -25.38
N GLY A 247 4.51 -14.86 -24.51
CA GLY A 247 5.62 -15.41 -23.78
C GLY A 247 6.49 -16.32 -24.65
N GLN A 248 7.72 -16.56 -24.23
CA GLN A 248 8.57 -17.59 -24.82
C GLN A 248 8.81 -18.69 -23.78
N PRO A 249 8.70 -19.97 -24.15
CA PRO A 249 8.50 -20.54 -25.49
C PRO A 249 7.06 -20.54 -25.99
N GLY A 250 6.09 -20.02 -25.22
CA GLY A 250 4.67 -19.92 -25.55
C GLY A 250 3.90 -19.28 -24.40
N GLY A 251 2.57 -19.12 -24.53
CA GLY A 251 1.71 -18.53 -23.52
C GLY A 251 1.68 -17.01 -23.54
N THR A 252 1.23 -16.39 -22.44
CA THR A 252 1.08 -14.94 -22.32
C THR A 252 1.90 -14.40 -21.16
N ARG A 253 2.60 -13.30 -21.38
CA ARG A 253 3.29 -12.52 -20.34
C ARG A 253 2.62 -11.16 -20.20
N THR A 254 2.14 -10.88 -19.00
CA THR A 254 1.59 -9.57 -18.63
C THR A 254 2.45 -8.96 -17.55
N THR A 255 3.06 -7.81 -17.82
CA THR A 255 3.91 -7.07 -16.88
C THR A 255 3.31 -5.72 -16.57
N ILE A 256 3.18 -5.41 -15.31
CA ILE A 256 2.76 -4.10 -14.79
C ILE A 256 3.98 -3.43 -14.19
N TYR A 257 4.35 -2.29 -14.76
CA TYR A 257 5.40 -1.41 -14.23
C TYR A 257 4.74 -0.32 -13.40
N PHE A 258 5.29 -0.03 -12.24
CA PHE A 258 4.78 1.04 -11.38
C PHE A 258 5.91 1.68 -10.56
N PRO A 259 5.75 2.95 -10.13
CA PRO A 259 6.84 3.68 -9.49
C PRO A 259 7.20 3.10 -8.12
N ASN A 260 8.48 3.18 -7.80
CA ASN A 260 8.97 3.00 -6.45
C ASN A 260 9.11 4.37 -5.77
N PRO A 261 8.26 4.73 -4.79
CA PRO A 261 8.29 6.02 -4.13
C PRO A 261 9.64 6.32 -3.46
N SER A 262 10.31 5.30 -2.92
CA SER A 262 11.61 5.45 -2.28
C SER A 262 12.72 5.78 -3.29
N ALA A 263 12.66 5.21 -4.49
CA ALA A 263 13.61 5.51 -5.56
C ALA A 263 13.39 6.92 -6.12
N LEU A 264 12.14 7.37 -6.23
CA LEU A 264 11.80 8.73 -6.67
C LEU A 264 12.33 9.78 -5.67
N ALA A 265 12.10 9.59 -4.38
CA ALA A 265 12.59 10.47 -3.33
C ALA A 265 14.14 10.55 -3.30
N ALA A 266 14.82 9.43 -3.55
CA ALA A 266 16.28 9.39 -3.63
C ALA A 266 16.82 10.17 -4.86
N GLN A 267 16.13 10.10 -6.00
CA GLN A 267 16.51 10.86 -7.21
C GLN A 267 16.30 12.37 -7.04
N GLU A 268 15.23 12.80 -6.39
CA GLU A 268 14.99 14.22 -6.09
C GLU A 268 16.03 14.80 -5.14
N THR A 269 16.40 14.04 -4.11
CA THR A 269 17.44 14.44 -3.15
C THR A 269 18.82 14.57 -3.83
N HIS A 270 19.11 13.71 -4.81
CA HIS A 270 20.35 13.76 -5.57
C HIS A 270 20.38 14.95 -6.55
N LYS A 271 19.26 15.25 -7.22
CA LYS A 271 19.12 16.43 -8.08
C LYS A 271 19.26 17.75 -7.31
N SER A 272 18.68 17.83 -6.12
CA SER A 272 18.77 19.02 -5.27
C SER A 272 20.20 19.31 -4.78
N LYS A 273 21.05 18.30 -4.66
CA LYS A 273 22.48 18.45 -4.28
C LYS A 273 23.39 18.83 -5.43
N LEU A 274 22.94 18.74 -6.67
CA LEU A 274 23.72 19.02 -7.89
C LEU A 274 23.47 20.41 -8.48
N ILE A 275 22.61 21.25 -7.88
CA ILE A 275 22.42 22.65 -8.27
C ILE A 275 23.33 23.50 -7.37
N PRO A 276 24.47 23.98 -7.88
CA PRO A 276 25.29 24.94 -7.13
C PRO A 276 24.56 26.27 -7.03
N ALA A 277 24.65 26.89 -5.85
CA ALA A 277 24.12 28.21 -5.52
C ALA A 277 24.79 29.31 -6.35
#